data_23a916b6bc476d32fe72447819e26ddd
#
_entry.id   23a916b6bc476d32fe72447819e26ddd
#
_cell.length_a   1.000
_cell.length_b   1.000
_cell.length_c   1.000
_cell.angle_alpha   90.00
_cell.angle_beta   90.00
_cell.angle_gamma   90.00
#
_symmetry.space_group_name_H-M   'P 1'
#
loop_
_entity.id
_entity.type
_entity.pdbx_description
1 polymer ?
#
loop_
_entity_poly.entity_id
_entity_poly.type
_entity_poly.pdbx_seq_one_letter_code
_entity_poly.pdbx_strand_id
1 'polypeptide(L)'
;MYEYKLAKSADDVRNYLKNADIISFDFETAPNDEYRDEPMAAIDPHKSHIVGVSFSVKAGTGIYAPITHKNTSLNLNMRKILEEFAKSSAVKIAHNLAFETMFLYAN
;
A
#
# COMPACT_ATOMS: atom_id res chain seq x y z
N MET A 1 -21.59 -1.76 10.78
CA MET A 1 -21.36 -2.30 9.42
C MET A 1 -19.97 -1.92 8.93
N TYR A 2 -19.26 -2.85 8.34
CA TYR A 2 -17.93 -2.63 7.82
C TYR A 2 -17.96 -2.50 6.30
N GLU A 3 -17.28 -1.49 5.76
CA GLU A 3 -17.20 -1.27 4.32
C GLU A 3 -15.75 -1.37 3.86
N TYR A 4 -15.42 -2.47 3.23
CA TYR A 4 -14.10 -2.68 2.64
C TYR A 4 -14.25 -2.86 1.14
N LYS A 5 -13.43 -2.13 0.38
CA LYS A 5 -13.51 -2.11 -1.08
C LYS A 5 -12.21 -2.56 -1.70
N LEU A 6 -12.32 -3.22 -2.85
CA LEU A 6 -11.18 -3.43 -3.73
C LEU A 6 -11.14 -2.27 -4.72
N ALA A 7 -10.04 -1.54 -4.77
CA ALA A 7 -9.89 -0.45 -5.72
C ALA A 7 -9.81 -1.00 -7.15
N LYS A 8 -10.59 -0.43 -8.04
CA LYS A 8 -10.61 -0.82 -9.45
C LYS A 8 -9.78 0.13 -10.32
N SER A 9 -9.43 1.29 -9.77
CA SER A 9 -8.58 2.28 -10.44
C SER A 9 -7.79 3.07 -9.39
N ALA A 10 -6.73 3.73 -9.82
CA ALA A 10 -5.97 4.62 -8.94
C ALA A 10 -6.84 5.77 -8.44
N ASP A 11 -7.78 6.24 -9.27
CA ASP A 11 -8.70 7.31 -8.86
C ASP A 11 -9.63 6.89 -7.72
N ASP A 12 -10.02 5.61 -7.65
CA ASP A 12 -10.80 5.11 -6.51
C ASP A 12 -10.05 5.33 -5.21
N VAL A 13 -8.75 5.07 -5.20
CA VAL A 13 -7.92 5.29 -4.02
C VAL A 13 -7.77 6.77 -3.72
N ARG A 14 -7.51 7.58 -4.74
CA ARG A 14 -7.40 9.03 -4.58
C ARG A 14 -8.66 9.62 -3.96
N ASN A 15 -9.83 9.23 -4.49
CA ASN A 15 -11.11 9.70 -3.98
C ASN A 15 -11.35 9.26 -2.54
N TYR A 16 -10.98 8.03 -2.21
CA TYR A 16 -11.12 7.52 -0.85
C TYR A 16 -10.26 8.31 0.16
N LEU A 17 -9.04 8.66 -0.23
CA LEU A 17 -8.09 9.37 0.63
C LEU A 17 -8.32 10.88 0.68
N LYS A 18 -9.13 11.40 -0.23
CA LYS A 18 -9.34 12.85 -0.39
C LYS A 18 -9.85 13.49 0.91
N ASN A 19 -9.19 14.59 1.32
CA ASN A 19 -9.55 15.36 2.51
C ASN A 19 -9.40 14.60 3.83
N ALA A 20 -8.73 13.45 3.85
CA ALA A 20 -8.50 12.72 5.08
C ALA A 20 -7.44 13.43 5.94
N ASP A 21 -7.71 13.55 7.23
CA ASP A 21 -6.76 14.12 8.19
C ASP A 21 -5.84 13.04 8.77
N ILE A 22 -6.34 11.82 8.87
CA ILE A 22 -5.63 10.68 9.42
C ILE A 22 -5.83 9.51 8.46
N ILE A 23 -4.73 8.86 8.08
CA ILE A 23 -4.76 7.70 7.18
C ILE A 23 -3.94 6.60 7.80
N SER A 24 -4.55 5.45 8.07
CA SER A 24 -3.78 4.25 8.40
C SER A 24 -3.51 3.47 7.11
N PHE A 25 -2.35 2.86 7.04
CA PHE A 25 -1.94 2.13 5.84
C PHE A 25 -1.07 0.92 6.18
N ASP A 26 -1.08 -0.06 5.27
CA ASP A 26 -0.32 -1.28 5.44
C ASP A 26 0.07 -1.81 4.05
N PHE A 27 1.37 -2.05 3.85
CA PHE A 27 1.87 -2.64 2.61
C PHE A 27 1.90 -4.15 2.72
N GLU A 28 1.47 -4.82 1.68
CA GLU A 28 1.68 -6.25 1.48
C GLU A 28 2.83 -6.42 0.51
N THR A 29 3.85 -7.20 0.89
CA THR A 29 5.06 -7.38 0.11
C THR A 29 5.33 -8.85 -0.16
N ALA A 30 6.14 -9.12 -1.18
CA ALA A 30 6.60 -10.47 -1.52
C ALA A 30 8.06 -10.39 -1.97
N PRO A 31 8.85 -11.44 -1.76
CA PRO A 31 10.22 -11.45 -2.23
C PRO A 31 10.28 -11.47 -3.76
N ASN A 32 11.28 -10.81 -4.33
CA ASN A 32 11.57 -10.94 -5.74
C ASN A 32 11.95 -12.38 -6.05
N ASP A 33 11.72 -12.83 -7.29
CA ASP A 33 11.91 -14.24 -7.65
C ASP A 33 13.31 -14.75 -7.32
N GLU A 34 14.34 -13.94 -7.50
CA GLU A 34 15.73 -14.30 -7.21
C GLU A 34 16.02 -14.49 -5.71
N TYR A 35 15.14 -13.98 -4.84
CA TYR A 35 15.28 -14.07 -3.38
C TYR A 35 14.16 -14.89 -2.73
N ARG A 36 13.41 -15.64 -3.53
CA ARG A 36 12.21 -16.36 -3.05
C ARG A 36 12.46 -17.22 -1.83
N ASP A 37 13.59 -17.91 -1.81
CA ASP A 37 13.93 -18.84 -0.73
C ASP A 37 14.81 -18.21 0.36
N GLU A 38 15.09 -16.92 0.26
CA GLU A 38 15.90 -16.23 1.25
C GLU A 38 15.03 -15.81 2.45
N PRO A 39 15.40 -16.21 3.68
CA PRO A 39 14.66 -15.77 4.87
C PRO A 39 14.64 -14.25 4.99
N MET A 40 13.49 -13.69 5.38
CA MET A 40 13.30 -12.26 5.60
C MET A 40 13.38 -11.39 4.35
N ALA A 41 13.44 -11.98 3.15
CA ALA A 41 13.50 -11.19 1.91
C ALA A 41 12.24 -10.33 1.71
N ALA A 42 11.07 -10.81 2.15
CA ALA A 42 9.82 -10.06 1.99
C ALA A 42 9.78 -8.74 2.78
N ILE A 43 10.60 -8.61 3.81
CA ILE A 43 10.69 -7.39 4.60
C ILE A 43 11.93 -6.54 4.28
N ASP A 44 12.71 -6.94 3.28
CA ASP A 44 13.86 -6.18 2.79
C ASP A 44 13.46 -5.45 1.51
N PRO A 45 13.38 -4.10 1.52
CA PRO A 45 12.94 -3.37 0.33
C PRO A 45 13.84 -3.51 -0.89
N HIS A 46 15.08 -3.99 -0.70
CA HIS A 46 16.00 -4.25 -1.82
C HIS A 46 15.83 -5.65 -2.42
N LYS A 47 15.10 -6.55 -1.76
CA LYS A 47 14.91 -7.94 -2.17
C LYS A 47 13.45 -8.30 -2.41
N SER A 48 12.56 -7.34 -2.26
CA SER A 48 11.13 -7.57 -2.36
C SER A 48 10.45 -6.43 -3.11
N HIS A 49 9.18 -6.63 -3.38
CA HIS A 49 8.35 -5.62 -4.02
C HIS A 49 7.00 -5.52 -3.32
N ILE A 50 6.34 -4.39 -3.51
CA ILE A 50 5.01 -4.15 -2.95
C ILE A 50 3.99 -4.88 -3.82
N VAL A 51 3.24 -5.79 -3.21
CA VAL A 51 2.16 -6.54 -3.86
C VAL A 51 0.88 -5.70 -3.87
N GLY A 52 0.60 -5.03 -2.78
CA GLY A 52 -0.55 -4.17 -2.65
C GLY A 52 -0.46 -3.29 -1.42
N VAL A 53 -1.42 -2.41 -1.28
CA VAL A 53 -1.50 -1.52 -0.12
C VAL A 53 -2.95 -1.37 0.30
N SER A 54 -3.20 -1.38 1.61
CA SER A 54 -4.49 -1.07 2.18
C SER A 54 -4.43 0.27 2.89
N PHE A 55 -5.53 1.01 2.81
CA PHE A 55 -5.71 2.28 3.50
C PHE A 55 -7.02 2.28 4.26
N SER A 56 -7.06 2.99 5.37
CA SER A 56 -8.28 3.27 6.10
C SER A 56 -8.26 4.72 6.60
N VAL A 57 -9.34 5.43 6.37
CA VAL A 57 -9.50 6.82 6.84
C VAL A 57 -10.54 6.93 7.94
N LYS A 58 -11.26 5.86 8.23
CA LYS A 58 -12.32 5.81 9.22
C LYS A 58 -12.49 4.37 9.70
N ALA A 59 -12.72 4.19 10.99
CA ALA A 59 -12.96 2.87 11.56
C ALA A 59 -14.11 2.16 10.83
N GLY A 60 -13.91 0.88 10.53
CA GLY A 60 -14.89 0.07 9.81
C GLY A 60 -14.90 0.26 8.30
N THR A 61 -14.00 1.06 7.76
CA THR A 61 -13.86 1.25 6.31
C THR A 61 -12.43 0.96 5.87
N GLY A 62 -12.27 0.64 4.61
CA GLY A 62 -10.94 0.43 4.03
C GLY A 62 -11.01 0.26 2.53
N ILE A 63 -9.87 0.44 1.88
CA ILE A 63 -9.70 0.18 0.46
C ILE A 63 -8.38 -0.55 0.25
N TYR A 64 -8.39 -1.56 -0.60
CA TYR A 64 -7.19 -2.30 -0.97
C TYR A 64 -6.84 -2.02 -2.43
N ALA A 65 -5.58 -1.66 -2.68
CA ALA A 65 -5.08 -1.38 -4.02
C ALA A 65 -4.07 -2.47 -4.42
N PRO A 66 -4.41 -3.39 -5.34
CA PRO A 66 -3.45 -4.35 -5.86
C PRO A 66 -2.45 -3.63 -6.77
N ILE A 67 -1.16 -3.95 -6.61
CA ILE A 67 -0.08 -3.29 -7.35
C ILE A 67 0.66 -4.29 -8.25
N THR A 68 1.11 -5.41 -7.68
CA THR A 68 1.85 -6.42 -8.44
C THR A 68 1.39 -7.83 -8.13
N HIS A 69 0.08 -8.03 -7.95
CA HIS A 69 -0.47 -9.36 -7.73
C HIS A 69 -0.24 -10.24 -8.95
N LYS A 70 0.15 -11.49 -8.73
CA LYS A 70 0.21 -12.49 -9.77
C LYS A 70 -1.21 -12.92 -10.13
N ASN A 71 -1.42 -13.30 -11.38
CA ASN A 71 -2.69 -13.87 -11.86
C ASN A 71 -3.90 -12.93 -11.75
N THR A 72 -3.68 -11.62 -11.76
CA THR A 72 -4.77 -10.66 -11.83
C THR A 72 -4.47 -9.57 -12.85
N SER A 73 -5.53 -9.12 -13.54
CA SER A 73 -5.47 -7.97 -14.43
C SER A 73 -5.83 -6.67 -13.72
N LEU A 74 -6.08 -6.72 -12.40
CA LEU A 74 -6.56 -5.58 -11.63
C LEU A 74 -5.45 -4.76 -10.98
N ASN A 75 -4.19 -5.05 -11.30
CA ASN A 75 -3.07 -4.28 -10.75
C ASN A 75 -3.13 -2.83 -11.21
N LEU A 76 -2.89 -1.93 -10.25
CA LEU A 76 -2.99 -0.50 -10.45
C LEU A 76 -1.61 0.15 -10.47
N ASN A 77 -1.45 1.19 -11.30
CA ASN A 77 -0.27 2.02 -11.24
C ASN A 77 -0.46 3.04 -10.11
N MET A 78 0.08 2.72 -8.95
CA MET A 78 -0.09 3.52 -7.74
C MET A 78 1.06 4.50 -7.48
N ARG A 79 2.05 4.57 -8.36
CA ARG A 79 3.24 5.39 -8.12
C ARG A 79 2.90 6.83 -7.77
N LYS A 80 2.07 7.47 -8.60
CA LYS A 80 1.68 8.87 -8.39
C LYS A 80 0.84 9.04 -7.12
N ILE A 81 -0.07 8.10 -6.88
CA ILE A 81 -0.91 8.13 -5.68
C ILE A 81 -0.07 7.98 -4.41
N LEU A 82 0.91 7.07 -4.42
CA LEU A 82 1.79 6.89 -3.27
C LEU A 82 2.70 8.11 -3.04
N GLU A 83 3.15 8.77 -4.11
CA GLU A 83 3.90 10.02 -3.99
C GLU A 83 3.03 11.12 -3.36
N GLU A 84 1.80 11.28 -3.83
CA GLU A 84 0.85 12.24 -3.26
C GLU A 84 0.56 11.93 -1.79
N PHE A 85 0.35 10.65 -1.48
CA PHE A 85 0.12 10.18 -0.11
C PHE A 85 1.31 10.50 0.80
N ALA A 86 2.53 10.20 0.35
CA ALA A 86 3.74 10.46 1.13
C ALA A 86 3.94 11.95 1.44
N LYS A 87 3.55 12.81 0.51
CA LYS A 87 3.70 14.26 0.64
C LYS A 87 2.52 14.95 1.31
N SER A 88 1.41 14.23 1.52
CA SER A 88 0.22 14.83 2.11
C SER A 88 0.46 15.26 3.55
N SER A 89 -0.35 16.23 4.03
CA SER A 89 -0.28 16.70 5.42
C SER A 89 -1.04 15.79 6.39
N ALA A 90 -1.71 14.75 5.90
CA ALA A 90 -2.44 13.81 6.74
C ALA A 90 -1.50 13.11 7.73
N VAL A 91 -1.99 12.83 8.92
CA VAL A 91 -1.29 11.98 9.88
C VAL A 91 -1.33 10.56 9.36
N LYS A 92 -0.17 9.93 9.23
CA LYS A 92 -0.04 8.58 8.69
C LYS A 92 0.23 7.60 9.82
N ILE A 93 -0.59 6.58 9.92
CA ILE A 93 -0.47 5.53 10.93
C ILE A 93 -0.15 4.22 10.23
N ALA A 94 0.97 3.62 10.59
CA ALA A 94 1.39 2.34 10.02
C ALA A 94 1.44 1.27 11.11
N HIS A 95 1.12 0.04 10.73
CA HIS A 95 1.19 -1.09 11.65
C HIS A 95 2.62 -1.32 12.17
N ASN A 96 3.60 -1.21 11.28
CA ASN A 96 5.02 -1.21 11.64
C ASN A 96 5.67 -0.02 10.93
N LEU A 97 5.80 1.10 11.64
CA LEU A 97 6.22 2.36 11.04
C LEU A 97 7.58 2.26 10.35
N ALA A 98 8.55 1.59 10.95
CA ALA A 98 9.88 1.45 10.35
C ALA A 98 9.82 0.68 9.03
N PHE A 99 9.11 -0.45 9.02
CA PHE A 99 8.93 -1.28 7.83
C PHE A 99 8.20 -0.51 6.72
N GLU A 100 7.04 0.08 7.04
CA GLU A 100 6.22 0.80 6.06
C GLU A 100 6.97 2.00 5.48
N THR A 101 7.71 2.72 6.32
CA THR A 101 8.49 3.87 5.88
C THR A 101 9.59 3.43 4.93
N MET A 102 10.28 2.33 5.21
CA MET A 102 11.32 1.80 4.33
C MET A 102 10.77 1.53 2.93
N PHE A 103 9.60 0.88 2.84
CA PHE A 103 9.01 0.57 1.54
C PHE A 103 8.48 1.83 0.84
N LEU A 104 7.85 2.73 1.57
CA LEU A 104 7.28 3.94 0.98
C LEU A 104 8.35 4.84 0.35
N TYR A 105 9.50 4.98 0.99
CA TYR A 105 10.56 5.89 0.53
C TYR A 105 11.69 5.20 -0.22
N ALA A 106 11.78 3.87 -0.20
CA ALA A 106 12.79 3.14 -0.96
C ALA A 106 12.33 2.85 -2.40
N ASN A 107 11.03 2.87 -2.63
CA ASN A 107 10.43 2.64 -3.94
C ASN A 107 9.85 3.93 -4.48
#